data_ed43919d13e3b16c8297522b87039646
#
_entry.id   ed43919d13e3b16c8297522b87039646
#
_cell.length_a   1.000
_cell.length_b   1.000
_cell.length_c   1.000
_cell.angle_alpha   90.00
_cell.angle_beta   90.00
_cell.angle_gamma   90.00
#
_symmetry.space_group_name_H-M   'P 1'
#
loop_
_entity.id
_entity.type
_entity.pdbx_description
1 polymer ?
#
loop_
_entity_poly.entity_id
_entity_poly.type
_entity_poly.pdbx_seq_one_letter_code
_entity_poly.pdbx_strand_id
1 'polypeptide(L)'
;MHFDEKKYQLVKNMIPEETAKLLNWQFFDMIEKNLPQLEVEAPDSQVPGSFAIYGAYNFDTLLFMLKPKMEEVTGRSLIPTYTYARIYFNGQELINHKDRPSCEFSVTLNLGKTHDWPLYIENYVNAYSFTPYEFQRGDGMVYKGDLLHHYRESYTGEWYSQVFLHYIDANGPYRDEWAYDKRPIMEHPVNLTH
;
A
#
# COMPACT_ATOMS: atom_id res chain seq x y z
N MET A 1 6.66 -20.76 -2.48
CA MET A 1 5.94 -20.54 -3.76
C MET A 1 6.40 -19.20 -4.27
N HIS A 2 6.98 -19.15 -5.45
CA HIS A 2 7.62 -17.94 -5.93
C HIS A 2 6.58 -16.87 -6.30
N PHE A 3 6.89 -15.60 -6.01
CA PHE A 3 6.08 -14.44 -6.39
C PHE A 3 5.71 -14.46 -7.88
N ASP A 4 6.64 -14.86 -8.75
CA ASP A 4 6.43 -14.93 -10.19
C ASP A 4 5.31 -15.86 -10.65
N GLU A 5 4.96 -16.89 -9.87
CA GLU A 5 3.89 -17.83 -10.23
C GLU A 5 2.49 -17.24 -9.97
N LYS A 6 2.32 -16.56 -8.83
CA LYS A 6 1.03 -16.01 -8.40
C LYS A 6 0.88 -14.53 -8.67
N LYS A 7 2.00 -13.81 -8.82
CA LYS A 7 2.07 -12.34 -8.90
C LYS A 7 1.62 -11.63 -7.62
N TYR A 8 1.48 -12.37 -6.52
CA TYR A 8 1.27 -11.83 -5.17
C TYR A 8 1.85 -12.76 -4.10
N GLN A 9 2.14 -12.19 -2.92
CA GLN A 9 2.62 -12.93 -1.76
C GLN A 9 2.23 -12.22 -0.47
N LEU A 10 1.58 -12.94 0.45
CA LEU A 10 1.38 -12.48 1.82
C LEU A 10 2.69 -12.61 2.59
N VAL A 11 3.17 -11.51 3.15
CA VAL A 11 4.36 -11.43 3.99
C VAL A 11 3.91 -11.13 5.41
N LYS A 12 4.05 -12.14 6.28
CA LYS A 12 3.75 -11.97 7.71
C LYS A 12 4.83 -11.12 8.37
N ASN A 13 4.40 -10.23 9.28
CA ASN A 13 5.31 -9.31 9.96
C ASN A 13 6.22 -8.55 8.97
N MET A 14 5.64 -8.00 7.92
CA MET A 14 6.36 -7.16 6.94
C MET A 14 7.06 -5.99 7.65
N ILE A 15 6.41 -5.47 8.70
CA ILE A 15 7.00 -4.60 9.72
C ILE A 15 6.64 -5.11 11.12
N PRO A 16 7.46 -4.79 12.15
CA PRO A 16 7.11 -5.09 13.53
C PRO A 16 5.75 -4.50 13.94
N GLU A 17 5.02 -5.21 14.76
CA GLU A 17 3.71 -4.76 15.26
C GLU A 17 3.78 -3.38 15.93
N GLU A 18 4.84 -3.12 16.71
CA GLU A 18 5.03 -1.84 17.40
C GLU A 18 5.27 -0.69 16.40
N THR A 19 5.96 -0.96 15.30
CA THR A 19 6.13 0.02 14.21
C THR A 19 4.78 0.32 13.55
N ALA A 20 3.97 -0.71 13.27
CA ALA A 20 2.63 -0.53 12.72
C ALA A 20 1.72 0.26 13.68
N LYS A 21 1.79 0.00 14.99
CA LYS A 21 1.08 0.80 16.01
C LYS A 21 1.50 2.26 15.98
N LEU A 22 2.80 2.53 15.97
CA LEU A 22 3.32 3.89 15.91
C LEU A 22 2.80 4.64 14.68
N LEU A 23 2.91 4.01 13.49
CA LEU A 23 2.42 4.60 12.25
C LEU A 23 0.91 4.82 12.25
N ASN A 24 0.15 3.89 12.84
CA ASN A 24 -1.30 4.04 13.01
C ASN A 24 -1.65 5.26 13.88
N TRP A 25 -0.97 5.43 15.02
CA TRP A 25 -1.16 6.58 15.89
C TRP A 25 -0.82 7.89 15.20
N GLN A 26 0.30 7.93 14.51
CA GLN A 26 0.68 9.11 13.72
C GLN A 26 -0.36 9.44 12.66
N PHE A 27 -0.93 8.42 11.99
CA PHE A 27 -1.94 8.62 10.96
C PHE A 27 -3.23 9.23 11.53
N PHE A 28 -3.73 8.70 12.64
CA PHE A 28 -4.88 9.28 13.32
C PHE A 28 -4.61 10.71 13.83
N ASP A 29 -3.43 10.95 14.42
CA ASP A 29 -3.01 12.28 14.90
C ASP A 29 -2.93 13.32 13.76
N MET A 30 -2.44 12.91 12.60
CA MET A 30 -2.41 13.76 11.40
C MET A 30 -3.82 14.20 10.97
N ILE A 31 -4.78 13.29 11.02
CA ILE A 31 -6.17 13.58 10.66
C ILE A 31 -6.82 14.50 11.68
N GLU A 32 -6.70 14.20 12.98
CA GLU A 32 -7.28 14.99 14.06
C GLU A 32 -6.75 16.42 14.09
N LYS A 33 -5.47 16.60 13.82
CA LYS A 33 -4.82 17.93 13.86
C LYS A 33 -4.97 18.72 12.58
N ASN A 34 -5.56 18.13 11.52
CA ASN A 34 -5.74 18.80 10.23
C ASN A 34 -4.44 19.50 9.77
N LEU A 35 -3.31 18.77 9.80
CA LEU A 35 -2.01 19.37 9.52
C LEU A 35 -2.01 19.99 8.12
N PRO A 36 -1.89 21.33 7.98
CA PRO A 36 -2.08 22.02 6.70
C PRO A 36 -1.03 21.72 5.64
N GLN A 37 -0.07 20.88 5.97
CA GLN A 37 1.03 20.44 5.10
C GLN A 37 0.72 19.11 4.39
N LEU A 38 -0.39 18.48 4.72
CA LEU A 38 -0.82 17.23 4.11
C LEU A 38 -1.88 17.55 3.07
N GLU A 39 -1.64 17.19 1.84
CA GLU A 39 -2.70 17.10 0.84
C GLU A 39 -3.63 15.97 1.28
N VAL A 40 -4.56 16.30 2.19
CA VAL A 40 -5.73 15.46 2.44
C VAL A 40 -6.55 15.59 1.16
N GLU A 41 -6.46 14.59 0.30
CA GLU A 41 -7.29 14.56 -0.90
C GLU A 41 -8.76 14.64 -0.45
N ALA A 42 -9.38 15.77 -0.76
CA ALA A 42 -10.81 15.97 -0.55
C ALA A 42 -11.58 14.93 -1.36
N PRO A 43 -12.74 14.50 -0.90
CA PRO A 43 -13.18 13.13 -0.74
C PRO A 43 -12.65 12.20 -1.85
N ASP A 44 -11.87 11.23 -1.45
CA ASP A 44 -11.41 10.15 -2.32
C ASP A 44 -12.59 9.59 -3.12
N SER A 45 -12.58 9.79 -4.44
CA SER A 45 -13.65 9.35 -5.32
C SER A 45 -13.81 7.82 -5.35
N GLN A 46 -12.74 7.08 -5.02
CA GLN A 46 -12.75 5.63 -4.98
C GLN A 46 -13.48 5.09 -3.74
N VAL A 47 -13.32 5.75 -2.58
CA VAL A 47 -13.99 5.38 -1.32
C VAL A 47 -14.51 6.66 -0.64
N PRO A 48 -15.69 7.14 -1.04
CA PRO A 48 -16.26 8.35 -0.48
C PRO A 48 -16.39 8.29 1.05
N GLY A 49 -15.95 9.35 1.74
CA GLY A 49 -16.00 9.44 3.20
C GLY A 49 -14.88 8.73 3.95
N SER A 50 -13.94 8.09 3.26
CA SER A 50 -12.68 7.63 3.86
C SER A 50 -11.73 8.81 4.09
N PHE A 51 -10.77 8.64 5.02
CA PHE A 51 -9.64 9.57 5.13
C PHE A 51 -8.44 8.99 4.40
N ALA A 52 -7.84 9.78 3.53
CA ALA A 52 -6.68 9.37 2.77
C ALA A 52 -5.59 10.45 2.76
N ILE A 53 -4.33 10.01 2.73
CA ILE A 53 -3.17 10.90 2.67
C ILE A 53 -2.21 10.36 1.61
N TYR A 54 -1.82 11.23 0.69
CA TYR A 54 -0.80 10.97 -0.32
C TYR A 54 0.55 11.48 0.14
N GLY A 55 1.60 10.65 0.05
CA GLY A 55 2.99 11.08 0.19
C GLY A 55 3.38 11.66 1.56
N ALA A 56 2.76 11.18 2.65
CA ALA A 56 3.13 11.64 3.99
C ALA A 56 4.54 11.19 4.36
N TYR A 57 5.31 12.05 5.01
CA TYR A 57 6.74 11.91 5.26
C TYR A 57 7.14 10.59 5.96
N ASN A 58 6.37 10.19 6.97
CA ASN A 58 6.59 8.93 7.70
C ASN A 58 6.35 7.70 6.81
N PHE A 59 5.37 7.75 5.91
CA PHE A 59 5.08 6.67 4.98
C PHE A 59 6.08 6.64 3.82
N ASP A 60 6.51 7.79 3.31
CA ASP A 60 7.59 7.86 2.32
C ASP A 60 8.91 7.31 2.90
N THR A 61 9.20 7.59 4.18
CA THR A 61 10.35 6.97 4.86
C THR A 61 10.20 5.44 4.88
N LEU A 62 9.02 4.92 5.21
CA LEU A 62 8.73 3.48 5.20
C LEU A 62 8.89 2.88 3.81
N LEU A 63 8.47 3.60 2.75
CA LEU A 63 8.62 3.20 1.35
C LEU A 63 10.09 2.90 1.01
N PHE A 64 11.01 3.79 1.40
CA PHE A 64 12.45 3.58 1.18
C PHE A 64 13.01 2.45 2.05
N MET A 65 12.61 2.38 3.31
CA MET A 65 13.07 1.34 4.23
C MET A 65 12.67 -0.07 3.80
N LEU A 66 11.48 -0.23 3.22
CA LEU A 66 10.97 -1.53 2.78
C LEU A 66 11.41 -1.92 1.36
N LYS A 67 12.03 -1.01 0.60
CA LYS A 67 12.49 -1.31 -0.76
C LYS A 67 13.34 -2.59 -0.84
N PRO A 68 14.39 -2.81 0.00
CA PRO A 68 15.17 -4.05 -0.06
C PRO A 68 14.33 -5.30 0.18
N LYS A 69 13.36 -5.24 1.09
CA LYS A 69 12.43 -6.37 1.34
C LYS A 69 11.50 -6.61 0.17
N MET A 70 11.03 -5.56 -0.49
CA MET A 70 10.22 -5.67 -1.70
C MET A 70 11.02 -6.28 -2.85
N GLU A 71 12.28 -5.91 -3.00
CA GLU A 71 13.20 -6.49 -4.00
C GLU A 71 13.48 -7.98 -3.73
N GLU A 72 13.65 -8.35 -2.45
CA GLU A 72 13.78 -9.77 -2.05
C GLU A 72 12.54 -10.60 -2.43
N VAL A 73 11.33 -10.08 -2.14
CA VAL A 73 10.07 -10.78 -2.39
C VAL A 73 9.79 -10.89 -3.88
N THR A 74 9.99 -9.82 -4.63
CA THR A 74 9.62 -9.74 -6.05
C THR A 74 10.70 -10.30 -7.00
N GLY A 75 11.95 -10.37 -6.53
CA GLY A 75 13.11 -10.72 -7.35
C GLY A 75 13.44 -9.65 -8.40
N ARG A 76 13.02 -8.41 -8.20
CA ARG A 76 13.22 -7.29 -9.12
C ARG A 76 13.97 -6.15 -8.44
N SER A 77 14.74 -5.40 -9.22
CA SER A 77 15.26 -4.10 -8.78
C SER A 77 14.15 -3.06 -8.91
N LEU A 78 13.85 -2.33 -7.86
CA LEU A 78 12.68 -1.48 -7.78
C LEU A 78 13.03 0.01 -7.62
N ILE A 79 12.21 0.88 -8.18
CA ILE A 79 12.20 2.32 -7.93
C ILE A 79 10.92 2.66 -7.18
N PRO A 80 11.00 3.36 -6.03
CA PRO A 80 9.82 3.88 -5.35
C PRO A 80 9.03 4.85 -6.23
N THR A 81 7.71 4.84 -6.11
CA THR A 81 6.85 5.84 -6.74
C THR A 81 6.21 6.74 -5.70
N TYR A 82 5.23 6.25 -4.95
CA TYR A 82 4.56 7.04 -3.92
C TYR A 82 3.97 6.15 -2.82
N THR A 83 3.49 6.80 -1.78
CA THR A 83 2.71 6.19 -0.71
C THR A 83 1.31 6.77 -0.67
N TYR A 84 0.36 5.92 -0.29
CA TYR A 84 -1.02 6.32 -0.05
C TYR A 84 -1.51 5.62 1.22
N ALA A 85 -2.01 6.37 2.19
CA ALA A 85 -2.56 5.78 3.40
C ALA A 85 -4.04 6.09 3.49
N ARG A 86 -4.86 5.13 3.96
CA ARG A 86 -6.31 5.29 4.06
C ARG A 86 -6.85 4.67 5.34
N ILE A 87 -7.82 5.36 5.95
CA ILE A 87 -8.68 4.83 7.00
C ILE A 87 -10.06 4.64 6.43
N TYR A 88 -10.52 3.39 6.47
CA TYR A 88 -11.89 3.00 6.11
C TYR A 88 -12.76 2.91 7.35
N PHE A 89 -14.04 3.19 7.16
CA PHE A 89 -15.06 3.13 8.21
C PHE A 89 -16.17 2.13 7.86
N ASN A 90 -17.04 1.87 8.83
CA ASN A 90 -18.18 0.98 8.68
C ASN A 90 -18.98 1.29 7.42
N GLY A 91 -19.34 0.25 6.66
CA GLY A 91 -20.08 0.34 5.41
C GLY A 91 -19.27 0.68 4.17
N GLN A 92 -18.00 1.07 4.31
CA GLN A 92 -17.15 1.35 3.16
C GLN A 92 -16.61 0.06 2.53
N GLU A 93 -16.39 0.10 1.23
CA GLU A 93 -15.88 -1.01 0.43
C GLU A 93 -14.76 -0.53 -0.49
N LEU A 94 -13.98 -1.46 -1.02
CA LEU A 94 -13.05 -1.21 -2.10
C LEU A 94 -13.54 -1.94 -3.35
N ILE A 95 -14.07 -1.18 -4.30
CA ILE A 95 -14.62 -1.74 -5.56
C ILE A 95 -13.53 -2.50 -6.31
N ASN A 96 -13.92 -3.58 -7.00
CA ASN A 96 -13.00 -4.39 -7.79
C ASN A 96 -12.32 -3.56 -8.89
N HIS A 97 -11.00 -3.50 -8.84
CA HIS A 97 -10.19 -2.71 -9.75
C HIS A 97 -8.78 -3.29 -9.94
N LYS A 98 -8.05 -2.73 -10.88
CA LYS A 98 -6.59 -2.79 -11.00
C LYS A 98 -6.03 -1.42 -10.71
N ASP A 99 -4.81 -1.40 -10.22
CA ASP A 99 -4.10 -0.15 -9.98
C ASP A 99 -3.57 0.46 -11.28
N ARG A 100 -3.17 1.71 -11.21
CA ARG A 100 -2.48 2.42 -12.30
C ARG A 100 -1.05 1.92 -12.49
N PRO A 101 -0.38 2.17 -13.65
CA PRO A 101 0.98 1.68 -13.92
C PRO A 101 2.04 2.05 -12.89
N SER A 102 1.91 3.21 -12.23
CA SER A 102 2.83 3.61 -11.14
C SER A 102 2.77 2.72 -9.90
N CYS A 103 1.78 1.82 -9.82
CA CYS A 103 1.59 0.81 -8.77
C CYS A 103 1.97 -0.59 -9.29
N GLU A 104 2.93 -0.69 -10.19
CA GLU A 104 3.33 -1.96 -10.81
C GLU A 104 3.61 -3.04 -9.77
N PHE A 105 4.38 -2.72 -8.74
CA PHE A 105 4.56 -3.55 -7.54
C PHE A 105 4.07 -2.78 -6.33
N SER A 106 3.09 -3.33 -5.68
CA SER A 106 2.48 -2.70 -4.52
C SER A 106 2.61 -3.58 -3.28
N VAL A 107 2.68 -2.96 -2.12
CA VAL A 107 2.37 -3.63 -0.86
C VAL A 107 1.26 -2.88 -0.15
N THR A 108 0.18 -3.58 0.19
CA THR A 108 -0.81 -3.09 1.14
C THR A 108 -0.48 -3.63 2.52
N LEU A 109 -0.32 -2.74 3.49
CA LEU A 109 0.17 -2.99 4.84
C LEU A 109 -0.89 -2.62 5.86
N ASN A 110 -1.29 -3.58 6.71
CA ASN A 110 -2.24 -3.29 7.79
C ASN A 110 -1.53 -2.57 8.95
N LEU A 111 -2.05 -1.40 9.32
CA LEU A 111 -1.58 -0.63 10.48
C LEU A 111 -2.45 -0.90 11.72
N GLY A 112 -3.74 -1.17 11.51
CA GLY A 112 -4.67 -1.45 12.58
C GLY A 112 -6.10 -1.64 12.08
N LYS A 113 -6.91 -2.28 12.93
CA LYS A 113 -8.32 -2.58 12.61
C LYS A 113 -9.12 -2.88 13.87
N THR A 114 -10.44 -2.72 13.80
CA THR A 114 -11.36 -3.19 14.85
C THR A 114 -11.97 -4.54 14.52
N HIS A 115 -12.11 -4.91 13.25
CA HIS A 115 -12.59 -6.22 12.78
C HIS A 115 -11.75 -6.72 11.60
N ASP A 116 -11.80 -8.02 11.36
CA ASP A 116 -11.19 -8.63 10.19
C ASP A 116 -11.88 -8.16 8.91
N TRP A 117 -11.08 -7.95 7.87
CA TRP A 117 -11.57 -7.47 6.59
C TRP A 117 -10.68 -7.98 5.46
N PRO A 118 -11.05 -9.10 4.84
CA PRO A 118 -10.20 -9.74 3.85
C PRO A 118 -10.03 -8.88 2.60
N LEU A 119 -8.83 -8.93 2.03
CA LEU A 119 -8.56 -8.50 0.68
C LEU A 119 -8.76 -9.70 -0.24
N TYR A 120 -9.65 -9.56 -1.21
CA TYR A 120 -9.82 -10.52 -2.28
C TYR A 120 -8.87 -10.16 -3.42
N ILE A 121 -8.00 -11.10 -3.80
CA ILE A 121 -7.04 -10.91 -4.88
C ILE A 121 -7.22 -11.97 -5.96
N GLU A 122 -7.18 -11.55 -7.22
CA GLU A 122 -7.35 -12.41 -8.38
C GLU A 122 -6.25 -13.46 -8.47
N ASN A 123 -6.62 -14.69 -8.79
CA ASN A 123 -5.67 -15.73 -9.14
C ASN A 123 -5.10 -15.50 -10.55
N TYR A 124 -3.81 -15.26 -10.64
CA TYR A 124 -3.14 -15.01 -11.91
C TYR A 124 -3.33 -16.13 -12.95
N VAL A 125 -3.35 -17.38 -12.49
CA VAL A 125 -3.48 -18.57 -13.36
C VAL A 125 -4.94 -18.86 -13.73
N ASN A 126 -5.88 -18.48 -12.87
CA ASN A 126 -7.31 -18.73 -13.07
C ASN A 126 -8.08 -17.42 -12.91
N ALA A 127 -8.10 -16.63 -13.97
CA ALA A 127 -8.82 -15.36 -14.01
C ALA A 127 -10.28 -15.53 -13.55
N TYR A 128 -10.85 -14.52 -12.92
CA TYR A 128 -12.18 -14.50 -12.29
C TYR A 128 -12.31 -15.37 -11.03
N SER A 129 -11.24 -15.97 -10.55
CA SER A 129 -11.18 -16.63 -9.24
C SER A 129 -10.41 -15.76 -8.26
N PHE A 130 -10.98 -15.51 -7.08
CA PHE A 130 -10.38 -14.64 -6.06
C PHE A 130 -10.11 -15.43 -4.79
N THR A 131 -8.99 -15.11 -4.15
CA THR A 131 -8.64 -15.69 -2.85
C THR A 131 -8.68 -14.60 -1.78
N PRO A 132 -9.46 -14.78 -0.69
CA PRO A 132 -9.47 -13.85 0.42
C PRO A 132 -8.23 -14.01 1.31
N TYR A 133 -7.66 -12.89 1.75
CA TYR A 133 -6.56 -12.84 2.69
C TYR A 133 -6.86 -11.87 3.83
N GLU A 134 -6.70 -12.35 5.04
CA GLU A 134 -6.75 -11.53 6.25
C GLU A 134 -5.34 -11.13 6.69
N PHE A 135 -5.27 -9.92 7.24
CA PHE A 135 -4.02 -9.34 7.69
C PHE A 135 -4.06 -9.14 9.21
N GLN A 136 -3.00 -9.52 9.88
CA GLN A 136 -2.73 -9.02 11.21
C GLN A 136 -1.95 -7.70 11.11
N ARG A 137 -1.89 -6.95 12.21
CA ARG A 137 -1.13 -5.71 12.25
C ARG A 137 0.33 -5.96 11.88
N GLY A 138 0.85 -5.18 10.95
CA GLY A 138 2.21 -5.35 10.41
C GLY A 138 2.34 -6.36 9.26
N ASP A 139 1.29 -7.13 8.94
CA ASP A 139 1.28 -7.98 7.74
C ASP A 139 1.14 -7.14 6.48
N GLY A 140 1.75 -7.59 5.39
CA GLY A 140 1.66 -6.95 4.08
C GLY A 140 1.38 -7.94 2.95
N MET A 141 0.51 -7.57 2.02
CA MET A 141 0.35 -8.26 0.74
C MET A 141 1.16 -7.53 -0.32
N VAL A 142 2.19 -8.20 -0.85
CA VAL A 142 2.94 -7.75 -2.02
C VAL A 142 2.25 -8.27 -3.26
N TYR A 143 1.97 -7.43 -4.25
CA TYR A 143 1.25 -7.84 -5.47
C TYR A 143 1.56 -6.96 -6.68
N LYS A 144 1.29 -7.49 -7.88
CA LYS A 144 1.30 -6.74 -9.14
C LYS A 144 -0.01 -5.96 -9.26
N GLY A 145 0.00 -4.69 -8.82
CA GLY A 145 -1.20 -3.87 -8.75
C GLY A 145 -1.81 -3.56 -10.12
N ASP A 146 -0.96 -3.30 -11.11
CA ASP A 146 -1.37 -3.04 -12.50
C ASP A 146 -1.95 -4.27 -13.23
N LEU A 147 -1.71 -5.45 -12.69
CA LEU A 147 -2.04 -6.72 -13.34
C LEU A 147 -3.23 -7.43 -12.71
N LEU A 148 -3.31 -7.48 -11.39
CA LEU A 148 -4.29 -8.28 -10.64
C LEU A 148 -5.49 -7.44 -10.19
N HIS A 149 -6.69 -7.92 -10.48
CA HIS A 149 -7.89 -7.37 -9.87
C HIS A 149 -7.91 -7.67 -8.37
N HIS A 150 -8.36 -6.69 -7.61
CA HIS A 150 -8.50 -6.84 -6.17
C HIS A 150 -9.63 -5.95 -5.63
N TYR A 151 -10.23 -6.39 -4.52
CA TYR A 151 -11.35 -5.68 -3.90
C TYR A 151 -11.50 -6.07 -2.43
N ARG A 152 -12.33 -5.32 -1.72
CA ARG A 152 -12.83 -5.65 -0.39
C ARG A 152 -14.33 -5.42 -0.35
N GLU A 153 -15.07 -6.34 0.26
CA GLU A 153 -16.49 -6.20 0.52
C GLU A 153 -16.77 -5.09 1.55
N SER A 154 -18.04 -4.80 1.82
CA SER A 154 -18.40 -3.77 2.80
C SER A 154 -17.82 -4.09 4.19
N TYR A 155 -17.12 -3.11 4.77
CA TYR A 155 -16.49 -3.25 6.08
C TYR A 155 -17.52 -3.20 7.21
N THR A 156 -17.43 -4.12 8.15
CA THR A 156 -18.38 -4.24 9.26
C THR A 156 -17.83 -3.73 10.60
N GLY A 157 -16.54 -3.41 10.67
CA GLY A 157 -15.92 -2.85 11.87
C GLY A 157 -16.06 -1.33 11.95
N GLU A 158 -15.52 -0.74 13.00
CA GLU A 158 -15.54 0.72 13.19
C GLU A 158 -14.55 1.42 12.26
N TRP A 159 -13.29 0.95 12.22
CA TRP A 159 -12.23 1.48 11.36
C TRP A 159 -11.22 0.41 10.98
N TYR A 160 -10.63 0.61 9.81
CA TYR A 160 -9.51 -0.17 9.26
C TYR A 160 -8.49 0.76 8.64
N SER A 161 -7.26 0.77 9.14
CA SER A 161 -6.21 1.65 8.64
C SER A 161 -5.12 0.85 7.95
N GLN A 162 -4.69 1.35 6.81
CA GLN A 162 -3.65 0.73 6.01
C GLN A 162 -2.83 1.77 5.25
N VAL A 163 -1.63 1.37 4.83
CA VAL A 163 -0.80 2.12 3.92
C VAL A 163 -0.46 1.27 2.71
N PHE A 164 -0.46 1.90 1.55
CA PHE A 164 -0.03 1.35 0.28
C PHE A 164 1.33 1.97 -0.06
N LEU A 165 2.31 1.12 -0.38
CA LEU A 165 3.62 1.53 -0.83
C LEU A 165 3.81 1.01 -2.25
N HIS A 166 4.13 1.90 -3.18
CA HIS A 166 4.15 1.58 -4.60
C HIS A 166 5.54 1.71 -5.19
N TYR A 167 5.85 0.79 -6.09
CA TYR A 167 7.14 0.69 -6.78
C TYR A 167 6.91 0.28 -8.24
N ILE A 168 7.92 0.55 -9.06
CA ILE A 168 8.02 0.08 -10.44
C ILE A 168 9.34 -0.69 -10.65
N ASP A 169 9.40 -1.54 -11.66
CA ASP A 169 10.64 -2.20 -12.06
C ASP A 169 11.64 -1.16 -12.57
N ALA A 170 12.86 -1.15 -12.01
CA ALA A 170 13.93 -0.25 -12.43
C ALA A 170 14.38 -0.48 -13.88
N ASN A 171 14.09 -1.65 -14.44
CA ASN A 171 14.40 -2.04 -15.81
C ASN A 171 13.12 -2.23 -16.65
N GLY A 172 11.96 -1.86 -16.10
CA GLY A 172 10.66 -2.01 -16.73
C GLY A 172 10.23 -0.80 -17.59
N PRO A 173 9.10 -0.94 -18.28
CA PRO A 173 8.61 0.08 -19.21
C PRO A 173 8.10 1.36 -18.53
N TYR A 174 7.83 1.32 -17.23
CA TYR A 174 7.23 2.44 -16.49
C TYR A 174 8.27 3.38 -15.85
N ARG A 175 9.56 3.03 -15.94
CA ARG A 175 10.66 3.75 -15.29
C ARG A 175 10.68 5.25 -15.59
N ASP A 176 10.71 5.60 -16.87
CA ASP A 176 10.92 6.99 -17.30
C ASP A 176 9.69 7.85 -17.02
N GLU A 177 8.52 7.22 -16.96
CA GLU A 177 7.27 7.94 -16.74
C GLU A 177 6.92 8.10 -15.25
N TRP A 178 7.20 7.10 -14.41
CA TRP A 178 6.66 7.02 -13.06
C TRP A 178 7.71 6.97 -11.93
N ALA A 179 9.01 7.03 -12.23
CA ALA A 179 10.03 7.07 -11.20
C ALA A 179 9.74 8.21 -10.20
N TYR A 180 9.70 7.86 -8.90
CA TYR A 180 9.43 8.77 -7.78
C TYR A 180 8.12 9.57 -7.91
N ASP A 181 7.19 9.12 -8.74
CA ASP A 181 5.93 9.80 -9.09
C ASP A 181 6.15 11.28 -9.51
N LYS A 182 7.30 11.56 -10.14
CA LYS A 182 7.76 12.90 -10.54
C LYS A 182 7.85 13.92 -9.39
N ARG A 183 7.99 13.44 -8.14
CA ARG A 183 8.18 14.29 -6.97
C ARG A 183 9.68 14.59 -6.76
N PRO A 184 10.14 15.85 -6.91
CA PRO A 184 11.57 16.19 -6.80
C PRO A 184 12.22 15.79 -5.47
N ILE A 185 11.46 15.87 -4.38
CA ILE A 185 11.95 15.50 -3.03
C ILE A 185 12.29 14.00 -2.91
N MET A 186 11.70 13.16 -3.75
CA MET A 186 11.93 11.71 -3.74
C MET A 186 13.14 11.29 -4.57
N GLU A 187 13.62 12.13 -5.48
CA GLU A 187 14.79 11.84 -6.35
C GLU A 187 16.11 11.83 -5.58
N HIS A 188 16.14 12.42 -4.38
CA HIS A 188 17.31 12.49 -3.53
C HIS A 188 17.06 11.78 -2.20
N PRO A 189 16.96 10.44 -2.19
CA PRO A 189 16.83 9.71 -0.94
C PRO A 189 18.08 10.01 -0.07
N VAL A 190 17.84 10.34 1.19
CA VAL A 190 18.93 10.48 2.16
C VAL A 190 19.72 9.18 2.15
N ASN A 191 21.02 9.25 1.85
CA ASN A 191 21.89 8.09 1.97
C ASN A 191 21.98 7.71 3.46
N LEU A 192 21.18 6.74 3.87
CA LEU A 192 21.17 6.19 5.24
C LEU A 192 22.35 5.21 5.48
N THR A 193 23.45 5.39 4.77
CA THR A 193 24.71 4.68 5.07
C THR A 193 25.42 5.35 6.25
N HIS A 194 24.83 5.23 7.45
CA HIS A 194 25.49 5.50 8.73
C HIS A 194 25.25 4.35 9.68
#